data_c8da41ea3262b3201ff3b0866c58640a
#
_entry.id   c8da41ea3262b3201ff3b0866c58640a
#
_cell.length_a   1.000
_cell.length_b   1.000
_cell.length_c   1.000
_cell.angle_alpha   90.00
_cell.angle_beta   90.00
_cell.angle_gamma   90.00
#
_symmetry.space_group_name_H-M   'P 1'
#
loop_
_entity.id
_entity.type
_entity.pdbx_description
1 polymer ?
#
loop_
_entity_poly.entity_id
_entity_poly.type
_entity_poly.pdbx_seq_one_letter_code
_entity_poly.pdbx_strand_id
1 'polypeptide(L)'
;LLLLPIGFGGLLSNIPEAGMALTALESLLAHHDAGQLAVIAAKLNCAPDVHAIKEALALALPSVQSQMENLAVDMGYTPGVLALFYKVAIGSGVAPLVIFMGVGAMTDFGPLLANPRTLLLGAAAQFGIFATVLGALTLNYFGLISFTLPQAAAIGIIGGADGPTAIYLSGKLAPELLGAIAVAAYSYMALVPLIQPPIMKALTTETERKIR
;
A
#
# COMPACT_ATOMS: atom_id res chain seq x y z
N LEU A 1 3.28 17.15 -7.85
CA LEU A 1 4.52 16.36 -7.87
C LEU A 1 4.30 14.89 -7.48
N LEU A 2 3.41 14.57 -6.52
CA LEU A 2 3.19 13.18 -6.06
C LEU A 2 2.53 12.27 -7.12
N LEU A 3 1.64 12.79 -7.95
CA LEU A 3 0.93 12.02 -8.97
C LEU A 3 1.82 11.62 -10.16
N LEU A 4 2.87 12.38 -10.44
CA LEU A 4 3.80 12.10 -11.54
C LEU A 4 4.53 10.75 -11.38
N PRO A 5 5.17 10.45 -10.24
CA PRO A 5 5.80 9.15 -10.02
C PRO A 5 4.81 7.99 -10.04
N ILE A 6 3.59 8.19 -9.51
CA ILE A 6 2.53 7.17 -9.53
C ILE A 6 2.13 6.86 -10.97
N GLY A 7 1.86 7.90 -11.79
CA GLY A 7 1.52 7.72 -13.19
C GLY A 7 2.63 7.06 -13.99
N PHE A 8 3.87 7.47 -13.77
CA PHE A 8 5.03 6.89 -14.44
C PHE A 8 5.26 5.42 -14.04
N GLY A 9 5.13 5.11 -12.75
CA GLY A 9 5.19 3.73 -12.26
C GLY A 9 4.10 2.86 -12.89
N GLY A 10 2.87 3.38 -12.99
CA GLY A 10 1.78 2.70 -13.67
C GLY A 10 2.07 2.44 -15.15
N LEU A 11 2.65 3.41 -15.86
CA LEU A 11 3.06 3.21 -17.25
C LEU A 11 4.13 2.13 -17.38
N LEU A 12 5.19 2.19 -16.60
CA LEU A 12 6.28 1.21 -16.64
C LEU A 12 5.80 -0.21 -16.32
N SER A 13 4.91 -0.35 -15.33
CA SER A 13 4.37 -1.66 -14.92
C SER A 13 3.51 -2.32 -16.00
N ASN A 14 2.93 -1.51 -16.90
CA ASN A 14 1.97 -1.96 -17.90
C ASN A 14 2.51 -1.92 -19.34
N ILE A 15 3.82 -1.76 -19.54
CA ILE A 15 4.43 -1.90 -20.86
C ILE A 15 4.24 -3.35 -21.33
N PRO A 16 3.54 -3.56 -22.49
CA PRO A 16 3.31 -4.91 -22.98
C PRO A 16 4.64 -5.66 -23.18
N GLU A 17 4.66 -6.94 -22.82
CA GLU A 17 5.79 -7.86 -22.97
C GLU A 17 7.09 -7.49 -22.22
N ALA A 18 7.15 -6.33 -21.58
CA ALA A 18 8.35 -5.90 -20.85
C ALA A 18 8.58 -6.67 -19.53
N GLY A 19 7.53 -7.26 -18.95
CA GLY A 19 7.62 -8.06 -17.72
C GLY A 19 8.20 -7.33 -16.50
N MET A 20 8.26 -5.99 -16.53
CA MET A 20 9.00 -5.19 -15.55
C MET A 20 8.48 -5.32 -14.12
N ALA A 21 7.18 -5.57 -13.97
CA ALA A 21 6.53 -5.73 -12.67
C ALA A 21 6.29 -7.20 -12.28
N LEU A 22 6.58 -8.15 -13.17
CA LEU A 22 6.36 -9.58 -12.91
C LEU A 22 7.43 -10.11 -11.96
N THR A 23 7.01 -10.91 -10.99
CA THR A 23 7.92 -11.72 -10.18
C THR A 23 8.46 -12.88 -11.02
N ALA A 24 9.50 -13.59 -10.55
CA ALA A 24 10.01 -14.75 -11.25
C ALA A 24 8.94 -15.83 -11.39
N LEU A 25 8.14 -16.03 -10.34
CA LEU A 25 7.04 -16.98 -10.35
C LEU A 25 5.92 -16.58 -11.33
N GLU A 26 5.55 -15.32 -11.38
CA GLU A 26 4.56 -14.82 -12.36
C GLU A 26 5.07 -14.94 -13.79
N SER A 27 6.37 -14.71 -14.03
CA SER A 27 7.00 -14.95 -15.32
C SER A 27 6.95 -16.43 -15.72
N LEU A 28 7.21 -17.33 -14.79
CA LEU A 28 7.06 -18.78 -15.02
C LEU A 28 5.62 -19.15 -15.37
N LEU A 29 4.66 -18.64 -14.61
CA LEU A 29 3.23 -18.89 -14.84
C LEU A 29 2.76 -18.35 -16.21
N ALA A 30 3.34 -17.25 -16.68
CA ALA A 30 3.01 -16.64 -17.97
C ALA A 30 3.51 -17.47 -19.16
N HIS A 31 4.58 -18.27 -18.98
CA HIS A 31 5.13 -19.12 -20.06
C HIS A 31 4.37 -20.42 -20.28
N HIS A 32 3.47 -20.81 -19.36
CA HIS A 32 2.61 -22.00 -19.45
C HIS A 32 3.34 -23.33 -19.74
N ASP A 33 4.59 -23.49 -19.30
CA ASP A 33 5.32 -24.74 -19.43
C ASP A 33 4.73 -25.82 -18.49
N ALA A 34 4.13 -26.84 -19.08
CA ALA A 34 3.41 -27.89 -18.34
C ALA A 34 4.32 -28.65 -17.35
N GLY A 35 5.60 -28.87 -17.69
CA GLY A 35 6.55 -29.54 -16.82
C GLY A 35 6.89 -28.71 -15.59
N GLN A 36 7.12 -27.42 -15.77
CA GLN A 36 7.46 -26.50 -14.69
C GLN A 36 6.24 -26.21 -13.80
N LEU A 37 5.04 -26.05 -14.39
CA LEU A 37 3.80 -25.92 -13.66
C LEU A 37 3.53 -27.14 -12.78
N ALA A 38 3.79 -28.34 -13.25
CA ALA A 38 3.63 -29.58 -12.47
C ALA A 38 4.54 -29.62 -11.23
N VAL A 39 5.76 -29.09 -11.33
CA VAL A 39 6.70 -29.01 -10.18
C VAL A 39 6.19 -28.06 -9.12
N ILE A 40 5.73 -26.87 -9.51
CA ILE A 40 5.14 -25.89 -8.59
C ILE A 40 3.86 -26.45 -7.95
N ALA A 41 2.97 -27.01 -8.75
CA ALA A 41 1.70 -27.59 -8.31
C ALA A 41 1.91 -28.72 -7.30
N ALA A 42 2.89 -29.61 -7.53
CA ALA A 42 3.24 -30.68 -6.60
C ALA A 42 3.70 -30.14 -5.23
N LYS A 43 4.43 -29.02 -5.20
CA LYS A 43 4.86 -28.39 -3.96
C LYS A 43 3.72 -27.68 -3.21
N LEU A 44 2.74 -27.16 -3.94
CA LEU A 44 1.57 -26.50 -3.39
C LEU A 44 0.40 -27.46 -3.12
N ASN A 45 0.52 -28.71 -3.51
CA ASN A 45 -0.53 -29.72 -3.39
C ASN A 45 -1.82 -29.31 -4.15
N CYS A 46 -1.69 -28.73 -5.34
CA CYS A 46 -2.80 -28.28 -6.17
C CYS A 46 -2.72 -28.89 -7.59
N ALA A 47 -3.74 -28.62 -8.41
CA ALA A 47 -3.72 -29.04 -9.81
C ALA A 47 -2.64 -28.28 -10.60
N PRO A 48 -2.00 -28.89 -11.63
CA PRO A 48 -0.98 -28.25 -12.46
C PRO A 48 -1.60 -27.28 -13.49
N ASP A 49 -2.38 -26.35 -12.99
CA ASP A 49 -3.04 -25.29 -13.75
C ASP A 49 -2.71 -23.91 -13.14
N VAL A 50 -2.54 -22.92 -14.00
CA VAL A 50 -2.15 -21.55 -13.59
C VAL A 50 -3.15 -20.96 -12.58
N HIS A 51 -4.45 -21.21 -12.79
CA HIS A 51 -5.49 -20.67 -11.90
C HIS A 51 -5.42 -21.32 -10.50
N ALA A 52 -5.32 -22.64 -10.46
CA ALA A 52 -5.21 -23.39 -9.19
C ALA A 52 -3.92 -23.05 -8.43
N ILE A 53 -2.81 -22.86 -9.14
CA ILE A 53 -1.54 -22.40 -8.53
C ILE A 53 -1.66 -20.99 -7.94
N LYS A 54 -2.28 -20.04 -8.65
CA LYS A 54 -2.50 -18.67 -8.15
C LYS A 54 -3.40 -18.66 -6.92
N GLU A 55 -4.45 -19.45 -6.92
CA GLU A 55 -5.37 -19.57 -5.78
C GLU A 55 -4.66 -20.19 -4.57
N ALA A 56 -3.91 -21.28 -4.77
CA ALA A 56 -3.12 -21.89 -3.71
C ALA A 56 -2.05 -20.96 -3.13
N LEU A 57 -1.39 -20.15 -3.99
CA LEU A 57 -0.43 -19.14 -3.56
C LEU A 57 -1.07 -18.00 -2.76
N ALA A 58 -2.27 -17.56 -3.13
CA ALA A 58 -2.99 -16.53 -2.39
C ALA A 58 -3.32 -16.95 -0.96
N LEU A 59 -3.53 -18.25 -0.73
CA LEU A 59 -3.79 -18.83 0.59
C LEU A 59 -2.53 -19.29 1.32
N ALA A 60 -1.39 -19.32 0.64
CA ALA A 60 -0.14 -19.85 1.18
C ALA A 60 0.53 -18.86 2.14
N LEU A 61 1.24 -19.41 3.12
CA LEU A 61 2.06 -18.61 4.02
C LEU A 61 3.16 -17.85 3.25
N PRO A 62 3.57 -16.65 3.71
CA PRO A 62 4.64 -15.87 3.06
C PRO A 62 5.94 -16.64 2.87
N SER A 63 6.27 -17.57 3.77
CA SER A 63 7.43 -18.46 3.65
C SER A 63 7.33 -19.40 2.45
N VAL A 64 6.13 -19.94 2.18
CA VAL A 64 5.87 -20.82 1.04
C VAL A 64 5.91 -20.02 -0.26
N GLN A 65 5.31 -18.83 -0.28
CA GLN A 65 5.39 -17.92 -1.43
C GLN A 65 6.84 -17.60 -1.79
N SER A 66 7.66 -17.28 -0.79
CA SER A 66 9.09 -17.01 -0.98
C SER A 66 9.87 -18.23 -1.49
N GLN A 67 9.52 -19.43 -1.04
CA GLN A 67 10.12 -20.68 -1.55
C GLN A 67 9.75 -20.93 -3.02
N MET A 68 8.51 -20.69 -3.41
CA MET A 68 8.07 -20.84 -4.80
C MET A 68 8.74 -19.80 -5.71
N GLU A 69 8.91 -18.59 -5.22
CA GLU A 69 9.63 -17.52 -5.93
C GLU A 69 11.10 -17.92 -6.17
N ASN A 70 11.78 -18.42 -5.15
CA ASN A 70 13.17 -18.89 -5.27
C ASN A 70 13.26 -20.10 -6.23
N LEU A 71 12.30 -21.02 -6.17
CA LEU A 71 12.24 -22.16 -7.09
C LEU A 71 12.08 -21.70 -8.55
N ALA A 72 11.28 -20.67 -8.80
CA ALA A 72 11.14 -20.09 -10.14
C ALA A 72 12.47 -19.46 -10.61
N VAL A 73 13.20 -18.79 -9.72
CA VAL A 73 14.54 -18.26 -10.03
C VAL A 73 15.51 -19.41 -10.35
N ASP A 74 15.51 -20.49 -9.59
CA ASP A 74 16.33 -21.69 -9.84
C ASP A 74 16.00 -22.37 -11.18
N MET A 75 14.75 -22.24 -11.64
CA MET A 75 14.30 -22.69 -12.97
C MET A 75 14.71 -21.73 -14.12
N GLY A 76 15.41 -20.64 -13.82
CA GLY A 76 15.95 -19.71 -14.81
C GLY A 76 15.09 -18.48 -15.08
N TYR A 77 14.00 -18.28 -14.34
CA TYR A 77 13.18 -17.07 -14.47
C TYR A 77 13.72 -15.94 -13.60
N THR A 78 13.82 -14.77 -14.18
CA THR A 78 14.27 -13.56 -13.48
C THR A 78 13.14 -12.62 -13.20
N PRO A 79 13.05 -12.04 -12.00
CA PRO A 79 12.06 -11.02 -11.71
C PRO A 79 12.34 -9.75 -12.53
N GLY A 80 11.27 -9.06 -12.92
CA GLY A 80 11.38 -7.75 -13.55
C GLY A 80 12.01 -6.71 -12.60
N VAL A 81 12.57 -5.66 -13.17
CA VAL A 81 13.29 -4.62 -12.41
C VAL A 81 12.41 -3.98 -11.33
N LEU A 82 11.15 -3.69 -11.66
CA LEU A 82 10.21 -3.10 -10.70
C LEU A 82 9.81 -4.08 -9.60
N ALA A 83 9.61 -5.37 -9.94
CA ALA A 83 9.32 -6.41 -8.96
C ALA A 83 10.51 -6.61 -8.00
N LEU A 84 11.73 -6.60 -8.52
CA LEU A 84 12.93 -6.69 -7.70
C LEU A 84 13.09 -5.49 -6.78
N PHE A 85 12.89 -4.28 -7.30
CA PHE A 85 12.93 -3.05 -6.51
C PHE A 85 11.87 -3.07 -5.40
N TYR A 86 10.65 -3.46 -5.74
CA TYR A 86 9.57 -3.60 -4.75
C TYR A 86 9.94 -4.60 -3.65
N LYS A 87 10.43 -5.79 -4.00
CA LYS A 87 10.83 -6.83 -3.05
C LYS A 87 11.91 -6.34 -2.08
N VAL A 88 12.94 -5.66 -2.60
CA VAL A 88 14.08 -5.19 -1.80
C VAL A 88 13.73 -3.94 -0.99
N ALA A 89 13.05 -2.96 -1.57
CA ALA A 89 12.80 -1.69 -0.90
C ALA A 89 11.54 -1.71 -0.03
N ILE A 90 10.42 -2.17 -0.59
CA ILE A 90 9.11 -2.10 0.08
C ILE A 90 8.82 -3.39 0.85
N GLY A 91 8.96 -4.54 0.20
CA GLY A 91 8.66 -5.86 0.79
C GLY A 91 9.53 -6.20 2.00
N SER A 92 10.78 -5.72 2.04
CA SER A 92 11.66 -5.84 3.21
C SER A 92 11.25 -4.94 4.38
N GLY A 93 10.40 -3.93 4.15
CA GLY A 93 10.03 -2.91 5.13
C GLY A 93 11.07 -1.81 5.36
N VAL A 94 12.22 -1.87 4.69
CA VAL A 94 13.32 -0.89 4.88
C VAL A 94 12.92 0.49 4.39
N ALA A 95 12.37 0.61 3.18
CA ALA A 95 12.00 1.91 2.61
C ALA A 95 10.93 2.64 3.45
N PRO A 96 9.82 2.01 3.89
CA PRO A 96 8.87 2.66 4.78
C PRO A 96 9.52 3.20 6.07
N LEU A 97 10.42 2.43 6.69
CA LEU A 97 11.10 2.85 7.92
C LEU A 97 12.06 4.04 7.67
N VAL A 98 12.83 4.01 6.57
CA VAL A 98 13.74 5.11 6.20
C VAL A 98 12.96 6.37 5.87
N ILE A 99 11.85 6.27 5.15
CA ILE A 99 10.97 7.40 4.85
C ILE A 99 10.41 7.99 6.15
N PHE A 100 9.95 7.15 7.07
CA PHE A 100 9.45 7.57 8.38
C PHE A 100 10.50 8.35 9.18
N MET A 101 11.71 7.81 9.23
CA MET A 101 12.85 8.45 9.88
C MET A 101 13.20 9.80 9.23
N GLY A 102 13.18 9.85 7.89
CA GLY A 102 13.43 11.09 7.13
C GLY A 102 12.37 12.17 7.41
N VAL A 103 11.10 11.81 7.43
CA VAL A 103 10.00 12.72 7.79
C VAL A 103 10.18 13.23 9.22
N GLY A 104 10.51 12.35 10.18
CA GLY A 104 10.79 12.74 11.55
C GLY A 104 11.95 13.70 11.69
N ALA A 105 13.02 13.48 10.92
CA ALA A 105 14.21 14.36 10.92
C ALA A 105 13.95 15.75 10.31
N MET A 106 13.00 15.85 9.36
CA MET A 106 12.62 17.12 8.73
C MET A 106 11.53 17.87 9.50
N THR A 107 10.90 17.25 10.49
CA THR A 107 9.80 17.86 11.24
C THR A 107 10.33 18.91 12.21
N ASP A 108 9.81 20.15 12.09
CA ASP A 108 10.07 21.23 13.04
C ASP A 108 9.12 21.10 14.24
N PHE A 109 9.65 20.67 15.37
CA PHE A 109 8.91 20.57 16.63
C PHE A 109 8.84 21.88 17.42
N GLY A 110 9.48 22.96 16.97
CA GLY A 110 9.49 24.26 17.65
C GLY A 110 8.09 24.79 17.99
N PRO A 111 7.14 24.85 17.03
CA PRO A 111 5.78 25.32 17.30
C PRO A 111 5.03 24.48 18.33
N LEU A 112 5.25 23.15 18.34
CA LEU A 112 4.65 22.22 19.29
C LEU A 112 5.18 22.46 20.70
N LEU A 113 6.48 22.66 20.84
CA LEU A 113 7.12 22.93 22.14
C LEU A 113 6.72 24.30 22.70
N ALA A 114 6.57 25.28 21.79
CA ALA A 114 6.12 26.64 22.18
C ALA A 114 4.66 26.66 22.64
N ASN A 115 3.80 25.85 22.04
CA ASN A 115 2.38 25.75 22.42
C ASN A 115 1.90 24.30 22.47
N PRO A 116 2.05 23.59 23.61
CA PRO A 116 1.65 22.19 23.74
C PRO A 116 0.17 21.91 23.47
N ARG A 117 -0.70 22.91 23.50
CA ARG A 117 -2.13 22.76 23.16
C ARG A 117 -2.35 22.33 21.71
N THR A 118 -1.37 22.56 20.83
CA THR A 118 -1.42 22.08 19.43
C THR A 118 -1.44 20.56 19.32
N LEU A 119 -1.06 19.82 20.37
CA LEU A 119 -1.26 18.35 20.44
C LEU A 119 -2.73 17.94 20.29
N LEU A 120 -3.68 18.79 20.71
CA LEU A 120 -5.11 18.52 20.52
C LEU A 120 -5.52 18.48 19.06
N LEU A 121 -4.82 19.23 18.19
CA LEU A 121 -5.03 19.17 16.73
C LEU A 121 -4.61 17.82 16.17
N GLY A 122 -3.50 17.27 16.65
CA GLY A 122 -3.08 15.91 16.31
C GLY A 122 -4.10 14.86 16.77
N ALA A 123 -4.63 15.01 17.97
CA ALA A 123 -5.70 14.14 18.47
C ALA A 123 -6.98 14.24 17.60
N ALA A 124 -7.35 15.44 17.16
CA ALA A 124 -8.48 15.64 16.25
C ALA A 124 -8.23 14.98 14.87
N ALA A 125 -6.99 14.99 14.37
CA ALA A 125 -6.64 14.31 13.12
C ALA A 125 -6.83 12.78 13.21
N GLN A 126 -6.60 12.17 14.37
CA GLN A 126 -6.86 10.74 14.58
C GLN A 126 -8.34 10.37 14.44
N PHE A 127 -9.26 11.30 14.63
CA PHE A 127 -10.68 11.05 14.39
C PHE A 127 -10.95 10.60 12.95
N GLY A 128 -10.21 11.11 11.97
CA GLY A 128 -10.31 10.68 10.57
C GLY A 128 -10.04 9.20 10.38
N ILE A 129 -9.02 8.66 11.07
CA ILE A 129 -8.67 7.23 11.03
C ILE A 129 -9.84 6.39 11.57
N PHE A 130 -10.30 6.70 12.79
CA PHE A 130 -11.38 5.94 13.42
C PHE A 130 -12.70 6.05 12.64
N ALA A 131 -13.04 7.24 12.13
CA ALA A 131 -14.23 7.43 11.31
C ALA A 131 -14.16 6.59 10.02
N THR A 132 -13.02 6.47 9.39
CA THR A 132 -12.83 5.66 8.17
C THR A 132 -12.96 4.17 8.48
N VAL A 133 -12.36 3.69 9.59
CA VAL A 133 -12.52 2.29 10.04
C VAL A 133 -13.98 1.97 10.30
N LEU A 134 -14.66 2.81 11.09
CA LEU A 134 -16.08 2.63 11.39
C LEU A 134 -16.95 2.69 10.15
N GLY A 135 -16.62 3.59 9.22
CA GLY A 135 -17.29 3.68 7.91
C GLY A 135 -17.14 2.39 7.10
N ALA A 136 -15.94 1.86 7.00
CA ALA A 136 -15.66 0.60 6.29
C ALA A 136 -16.42 -0.59 6.94
N LEU A 137 -16.41 -0.68 8.27
CA LEU A 137 -17.17 -1.72 9.00
C LEU A 137 -18.68 -1.55 8.87
N THR A 138 -19.18 -0.30 8.85
CA THR A 138 -20.60 -0.01 8.64
C THR A 138 -21.05 -0.44 7.24
N LEU A 139 -20.28 -0.14 6.21
CA LEU A 139 -20.55 -0.59 4.84
C LEU A 139 -20.51 -2.13 4.74
N ASN A 140 -19.61 -2.76 5.48
CA ASN A 140 -19.55 -4.21 5.58
C ASN A 140 -20.79 -4.79 6.25
N TYR A 141 -21.28 -4.17 7.33
CA TYR A 141 -22.51 -4.56 8.01
C TYR A 141 -23.75 -4.49 7.11
N PHE A 142 -23.84 -3.47 6.26
CA PHE A 142 -24.91 -3.36 5.26
C PHE A 142 -24.73 -4.28 4.03
N GLY A 143 -23.67 -5.08 3.97
CA GLY A 143 -23.42 -6.00 2.87
C GLY A 143 -23.01 -5.33 1.54
N LEU A 144 -22.66 -4.04 1.56
CA LEU A 144 -22.23 -3.32 0.38
C LEU A 144 -20.80 -3.66 -0.02
N ILE A 145 -19.96 -4.00 0.95
CA ILE A 145 -18.54 -4.35 0.79
C ILE A 145 -18.22 -5.48 1.77
N SER A 146 -17.25 -6.32 1.43
CA SER A 146 -16.80 -7.42 2.30
C SER A 146 -15.32 -7.21 2.67
N PHE A 147 -15.04 -6.42 3.70
CA PHE A 147 -13.71 -6.26 4.26
C PHE A 147 -13.57 -7.02 5.59
N THR A 148 -12.41 -7.64 5.78
CA THR A 148 -12.01 -8.16 7.10
C THR A 148 -11.60 -7.01 8.01
N LEU A 149 -11.56 -7.25 9.31
CA LEU A 149 -11.13 -6.22 10.28
C LEU A 149 -9.71 -5.69 10.01
N PRO A 150 -8.70 -6.53 9.69
CA PRO A 150 -7.37 -6.03 9.29
C PRO A 150 -7.40 -5.16 8.03
N GLN A 151 -8.21 -5.52 7.03
CA GLN A 151 -8.39 -4.73 5.81
C GLN A 151 -9.04 -3.37 6.12
N ALA A 152 -10.10 -3.36 6.92
CA ALA A 152 -10.73 -2.12 7.35
C ALA A 152 -9.78 -1.21 8.14
N ALA A 153 -8.92 -1.79 9.00
CA ALA A 153 -7.90 -1.05 9.73
C ALA A 153 -6.82 -0.47 8.78
N ALA A 154 -6.39 -1.26 7.80
CA ALA A 154 -5.43 -0.81 6.78
C ALA A 154 -6.01 0.33 5.91
N ILE A 155 -7.29 0.27 5.54
CA ILE A 155 -7.98 1.34 4.84
C ILE A 155 -8.13 2.58 5.73
N GLY A 156 -8.43 2.38 7.00
CA GLY A 156 -8.63 3.45 7.98
C GLY A 156 -7.45 4.40 8.11
N ILE A 157 -6.23 3.90 7.95
CA ILE A 157 -5.02 4.71 8.07
C ILE A 157 -4.92 5.83 7.01
N ILE A 158 -5.60 5.70 5.88
CA ILE A 158 -5.68 6.74 4.85
C ILE A 158 -6.25 8.03 5.44
N GLY A 159 -7.19 7.91 6.39
CA GLY A 159 -7.78 9.06 7.10
C GLY A 159 -6.78 9.87 7.95
N GLY A 160 -5.61 9.32 8.26
CA GLY A 160 -4.54 10.02 8.97
C GLY A 160 -3.70 10.94 8.08
N ALA A 161 -3.88 10.89 6.76
CA ALA A 161 -3.13 11.66 5.76
C ALA A 161 -1.61 11.51 5.89
N ASP A 162 -1.13 10.31 6.25
CA ASP A 162 0.28 9.96 6.41
C ASP A 162 0.65 8.79 5.49
N GLY A 163 1.29 9.11 4.35
CA GLY A 163 1.65 8.14 3.33
C GLY A 163 2.58 7.02 3.83
N PRO A 164 3.70 7.33 4.50
CA PRO A 164 4.62 6.31 5.02
C PRO A 164 3.95 5.34 5.99
N THR A 165 3.12 5.84 6.90
CA THR A 165 2.36 5.01 7.84
C THR A 165 1.35 4.13 7.10
N ALA A 166 0.67 4.66 6.08
CA ALA A 166 -0.26 3.90 5.26
C ALA A 166 0.43 2.70 4.58
N ILE A 167 1.62 2.90 4.00
CA ILE A 167 2.40 1.82 3.38
C ILE A 167 2.84 0.79 4.42
N TYR A 168 3.40 1.24 5.53
CA TYR A 168 3.90 0.34 6.58
C TYR A 168 2.78 -0.51 7.16
N LEU A 169 1.68 0.12 7.56
CA LEU A 169 0.57 -0.56 8.22
C LEU A 169 -0.18 -1.50 7.27
N SER A 170 -0.48 -1.05 6.04
CA SER A 170 -1.14 -1.90 5.05
C SER A 170 -0.28 -3.10 4.64
N GLY A 171 1.03 -2.92 4.52
CA GLY A 171 1.97 -4.02 4.27
C GLY A 171 1.99 -5.08 5.39
N LYS A 172 1.59 -4.72 6.61
CA LYS A 172 1.49 -5.64 7.76
C LYS A 172 0.10 -6.26 7.93
N LEU A 173 -0.96 -5.49 7.72
CA LEU A 173 -2.34 -5.90 8.02
C LEU A 173 -3.08 -6.46 6.80
N ALA A 174 -2.81 -5.93 5.61
CA ALA A 174 -3.49 -6.30 4.37
C ALA A 174 -2.55 -6.11 3.17
N PRO A 175 -1.51 -6.96 3.01
CA PRO A 175 -0.53 -6.84 1.92
C PRO A 175 -1.18 -6.83 0.53
N GLU A 176 -2.29 -7.54 0.36
CA GLU A 176 -3.07 -7.61 -0.88
C GLU A 176 -3.70 -6.27 -1.28
N LEU A 177 -3.96 -5.38 -0.33
CA LEU A 177 -4.51 -4.05 -0.56
C LEU A 177 -3.44 -2.95 -0.59
N LEU A 178 -2.17 -3.29 -0.34
CA LEU A 178 -1.09 -2.32 -0.21
C LEU A 178 -1.00 -1.37 -1.41
N GLY A 179 -1.07 -1.89 -2.63
CA GLY A 179 -1.00 -1.08 -3.85
C GLY A 179 -2.15 -0.08 -3.95
N ALA A 180 -3.37 -0.54 -3.75
CA ALA A 180 -4.58 0.30 -3.80
C ALA A 180 -4.57 1.37 -2.69
N ILE A 181 -4.18 0.99 -1.46
CA ILE A 181 -4.09 1.91 -0.32
C ILE A 181 -2.99 2.96 -0.56
N ALA A 182 -1.82 2.56 -1.07
CA ALA A 182 -0.74 3.49 -1.39
C ALA A 182 -1.17 4.53 -2.43
N VAL A 183 -1.79 4.10 -3.54
CA VAL A 183 -2.30 5.00 -4.57
C VAL A 183 -3.37 5.93 -4.00
N ALA A 184 -4.32 5.43 -3.23
CA ALA A 184 -5.38 6.23 -2.61
C ALA A 184 -4.79 7.26 -1.63
N ALA A 185 -3.89 6.85 -0.73
CA ALA A 185 -3.27 7.73 0.26
C ALA A 185 -2.47 8.87 -0.38
N TYR A 186 -1.60 8.56 -1.33
CA TYR A 186 -0.78 9.57 -2.00
C TYR A 186 -1.60 10.47 -2.95
N SER A 187 -2.63 9.93 -3.62
CA SER A 187 -3.54 10.74 -4.43
C SER A 187 -4.34 11.70 -3.57
N TYR A 188 -4.85 11.24 -2.42
CA TYR A 188 -5.51 12.08 -1.43
C TYR A 188 -4.59 13.20 -0.93
N MET A 189 -3.36 12.88 -0.53
CA MET A 189 -2.37 13.86 -0.08
C MET A 189 -2.04 14.90 -1.16
N ALA A 190 -1.98 14.49 -2.43
CA ALA A 190 -1.77 15.40 -3.55
C ALA A 190 -2.93 16.40 -3.74
N LEU A 191 -4.14 16.03 -3.36
CA LEU A 191 -5.34 16.87 -3.47
C LEU A 191 -5.57 17.78 -2.25
N VAL A 192 -4.92 17.52 -1.11
CA VAL A 192 -5.08 18.32 0.12
C VAL A 192 -4.92 19.84 -0.12
N PRO A 193 -3.90 20.32 -0.86
CA PRO A 193 -3.75 21.76 -1.13
C PRO A 193 -4.92 22.39 -1.90
N LEU A 194 -5.71 21.60 -2.62
CA LEU A 194 -6.90 22.03 -3.34
C LEU A 194 -8.17 21.97 -2.47
N ILE A 195 -8.26 20.97 -1.60
CA ILE A 195 -9.46 20.70 -0.78
C ILE A 195 -9.45 21.55 0.50
N GLN A 196 -8.29 21.73 1.12
CA GLN A 196 -8.17 22.42 2.41
C GLN A 196 -8.59 23.89 2.37
N PRO A 197 -8.16 24.73 1.40
CA PRO A 197 -8.50 26.15 1.41
C PRO A 197 -10.01 26.46 1.32
N PRO A 198 -10.82 25.78 0.47
CA PRO A 198 -12.27 25.96 0.45
C PRO A 198 -12.93 25.61 1.78
N ILE A 199 -12.53 24.49 2.40
CA ILE A 199 -13.06 24.05 3.69
C ILE A 199 -12.74 25.05 4.78
N MET A 200 -11.47 25.52 4.83
CA MET A 200 -11.07 26.55 5.80
C MET A 200 -11.86 27.85 5.62
N LYS A 201 -12.11 28.27 4.37
CA LYS A 201 -12.91 29.45 4.08
C LYS A 201 -14.37 29.30 4.51
N ALA A 202 -14.94 28.10 4.38
CA ALA A 202 -16.31 27.80 4.79
C ALA A 202 -16.48 27.78 6.32
N LEU A 203 -15.47 27.30 7.04
CA LEU A 203 -15.52 27.09 8.50
C LEU A 203 -15.00 28.28 9.31
N THR A 204 -14.32 29.24 8.69
CA THR A 204 -13.70 30.39 9.39
C THR A 204 -14.05 31.73 8.74
N THR A 205 -14.20 32.75 9.58
CA THR A 205 -14.39 34.12 9.13
C THR A 205 -13.07 34.77 8.68
N GLU A 206 -13.14 35.86 7.91
CA GLU A 206 -11.93 36.63 7.52
C GLU A 206 -11.16 37.16 8.70
N THR A 207 -11.85 37.55 9.77
CA THR A 207 -11.27 38.11 10.98
C THR A 207 -10.46 37.03 11.70
N GLU A 208 -11.00 35.82 11.86
CA GLU A 208 -10.30 34.69 12.49
C GLU A 208 -9.04 34.28 11.72
N ARG A 209 -9.08 34.34 10.38
CA ARG A 209 -7.93 34.02 9.54
C ARG A 209 -6.78 35.05 9.59
N LYS A 210 -7.06 36.26 10.07
CA LYS A 210 -6.05 37.35 10.21
C LYS A 210 -5.41 37.42 11.59
N ILE A 211 -5.84 36.61 12.55
CA ILE A 211 -5.23 36.49 13.88
C ILE A 211 -3.82 35.92 13.71
N ARG A 212 -2.85 36.67 14.24
CA ARG A 212 -1.42 36.27 14.24
C ARG A 212 -1.03 35.69 15.60
#